data_76a8b59cddc5c0b90e9ec8c43ebb1f69
#
_entry.id   76a8b59cddc5c0b90e9ec8c43ebb1f69
#
_cell.length_a   1.000
_cell.length_b   1.000
_cell.length_c   1.000
_cell.angle_alpha   90.00
_cell.angle_beta   90.00
_cell.angle_gamma   90.00
#
_symmetry.space_group_name_H-M   'P 1'
#
loop_
_entity.id
_entity.type
_entity.pdbx_description
1 polymer ?
#
loop_
_entity_poly.entity_id
_entity_poly.type
_entity_poly.pdbx_seq_one_letter_code
_entity_poly.pdbx_strand_id
1 'polypeptide(L)'
;MNQPEHLLQPDPRITNPKPVQAVALRPTLLCLSHLRWGFVYQRPQHVMSRLARDYDVLFFEEPLFEDTPTPWLESYRGADGVSVLVPRLPHGLDESQINAALRGLLDVRLSQQGSCELLLWYITPMSLAFTRHLQGRVVIFDCMDELSAFKNAPTALLDMERELLARADVVFTGGYSLWEAKREHHDNVHPMPSSVDIAHFGKARGSLPEPADQAGIGRPRLGFFGVIDERFDIELVRELAAQRPDWQIVLLGPVVKIDPDTLPRAPNLHYLGGKQYDELPAYLSGWDVALMPFALNESTRFISPTKTPEYLAGGCPVVSTPIRDVITGYGDSGVVSIADSPEAFIVAIEAALDVNADAQAFVQRADKALDGKSWDKTCASMKERIECHR
;
A
#
# COMPACT_ATOMS: atom_id res chain seq x y z
N MET A 1 83.04 28.07 19.35
CA MET A 1 82.71 27.86 17.93
C MET A 1 81.27 27.38 17.89
N ASN A 2 80.38 28.31 17.57
CA ASN A 2 78.94 28.06 17.49
C ASN A 2 78.61 27.46 16.10
N GLN A 3 77.89 26.34 16.04
CA GLN A 3 77.21 25.89 14.84
C GLN A 3 75.79 26.45 14.81
N PRO A 4 75.27 26.95 13.68
CA PRO A 4 73.92 27.47 13.58
C PRO A 4 72.89 26.32 13.44
N GLU A 5 71.79 26.46 14.22
CA GLU A 5 70.55 25.65 14.09
C GLU A 5 69.90 25.88 12.73
N HIS A 6 69.77 24.80 11.94
CA HIS A 6 68.94 24.82 10.76
C HIS A 6 67.46 24.72 11.15
N LEU A 7 66.74 25.83 11.12
CA LEU A 7 65.32 25.85 11.15
C LEU A 7 64.75 25.17 9.87
N LEU A 8 64.16 24.02 10.02
CA LEU A 8 63.40 23.35 8.96
C LEU A 8 62.16 24.18 8.64
N GLN A 9 62.10 24.73 7.42
CA GLN A 9 60.89 25.38 6.90
C GLN A 9 59.81 24.29 6.67
N PRO A 10 58.50 24.56 7.00
CA PRO A 10 57.44 23.61 6.77
C PRO A 10 57.20 23.41 5.26
N ASP A 11 57.04 22.16 4.85
CA ASP A 11 56.74 21.72 3.47
C ASP A 11 55.41 22.32 2.99
N PRO A 12 55.36 23.16 1.92
CA PRO A 12 54.16 23.81 1.46
C PRO A 12 53.12 22.85 0.85
N ARG A 13 53.35 21.51 0.87
CA ARG A 13 52.46 20.51 0.35
C ARG A 13 51.51 19.88 1.37
N ILE A 14 51.54 20.32 2.63
CA ILE A 14 50.54 19.91 3.61
C ILE A 14 49.31 20.82 3.42
N THR A 15 48.47 20.47 2.46
CA THR A 15 47.14 21.03 2.35
C THR A 15 46.31 20.51 3.53
N ASN A 16 45.80 21.39 4.36
CA ASN A 16 44.79 21.06 5.37
C ASN A 16 43.69 20.26 4.73
N PRO A 17 43.30 19.10 5.26
CA PRO A 17 42.16 18.35 4.73
C PRO A 17 40.95 19.31 4.79
N LYS A 18 40.29 19.48 3.64
CA LYS A 18 39.02 20.22 3.59
C LYS A 18 38.11 19.59 4.66
N PRO A 19 37.40 20.41 5.45
CA PRO A 19 36.47 19.90 6.43
C PRO A 19 35.52 18.96 5.69
N VAL A 20 35.47 17.70 6.11
CA VAL A 20 34.45 16.76 5.65
C VAL A 20 33.12 17.41 5.99
N GLN A 21 32.36 17.82 4.98
CA GLN A 21 31.03 18.34 5.19
C GLN A 21 30.31 17.25 6.00
N ALA A 22 29.90 17.59 7.22
CA ALA A 22 29.07 16.72 8.03
C ALA A 22 27.81 16.45 7.17
N VAL A 23 27.66 15.21 6.71
CA VAL A 23 26.42 14.77 6.05
C VAL A 23 25.35 14.97 7.10
N ALA A 24 24.46 15.93 6.87
CA ALA A 24 23.34 16.17 7.77
C ALA A 24 22.58 14.83 7.89
N LEU A 25 22.53 14.30 9.11
CA LEU A 25 21.81 13.07 9.41
C LEU A 25 20.33 13.31 9.04
N ARG A 26 19.78 12.46 8.19
CA ARG A 26 18.35 12.52 7.84
C ARG A 26 17.52 12.13 9.06
N PRO A 27 16.34 12.74 9.27
CA PRO A 27 15.42 12.26 10.28
C PRO A 27 15.04 10.80 10.04
N THR A 28 14.93 10.04 11.11
CA THR A 28 14.47 8.64 11.04
C THR A 28 12.95 8.61 11.05
N LEU A 29 12.34 7.92 10.08
CA LEU A 29 10.92 7.64 10.04
C LEU A 29 10.72 6.14 10.33
N LEU A 30 10.18 5.83 11.51
CA LEU A 30 9.84 4.47 11.91
C LEU A 30 8.40 4.18 11.52
N CYS A 31 8.21 3.34 10.50
CA CYS A 31 6.91 2.85 10.06
C CYS A 31 6.60 1.50 10.73
N LEU A 32 5.55 1.46 11.52
CA LEU A 32 5.08 0.30 12.28
C LEU A 32 3.89 -0.33 11.57
N SER A 33 4.06 -1.51 10.97
CA SER A 33 3.14 -2.11 10.02
C SER A 33 2.72 -3.53 10.39
N HIS A 34 1.44 -3.83 10.21
CA HIS A 34 0.91 -5.20 10.18
C HIS A 34 1.04 -5.86 8.80
N LEU A 35 1.51 -5.13 7.80
CA LEU A 35 1.68 -5.62 6.44
C LEU A 35 3.13 -6.00 6.18
N ARG A 36 3.33 -6.99 5.31
CA ARG A 36 4.65 -7.40 4.83
C ARG A 36 5.07 -6.53 3.64
N TRP A 37 6.31 -6.04 3.66
CA TRP A 37 6.89 -5.26 2.56
C TRP A 37 6.89 -6.01 1.23
N GLY A 38 7.25 -7.29 1.29
CA GLY A 38 7.41 -8.16 0.13
C GLY A 38 6.15 -8.94 -0.28
N PHE A 39 4.96 -8.66 0.30
CA PHE A 39 3.76 -9.44 0.01
C PHE A 39 2.99 -8.90 -1.21
N VAL A 40 2.33 -7.78 -1.08
CA VAL A 40 1.59 -7.11 -2.16
C VAL A 40 2.00 -5.64 -2.17
N TYR A 41 2.34 -5.12 -3.34
CA TYR A 41 2.71 -3.71 -3.49
C TYR A 41 1.45 -2.85 -3.43
N GLN A 42 1.36 -2.00 -2.44
CA GLN A 42 0.17 -1.18 -2.16
C GLN A 42 0.58 0.14 -1.47
N ARG A 43 -0.36 0.85 -0.82
CA ARG A 43 -0.13 2.15 -0.20
C ARG A 43 1.17 2.27 0.63
N PRO A 44 1.51 1.36 1.58
CA PRO A 44 2.73 1.52 2.36
C PRO A 44 3.99 1.57 1.50
N GLN A 45 4.11 0.70 0.50
CA GLN A 45 5.26 0.69 -0.40
C GLN A 45 5.32 1.98 -1.22
N HIS A 46 4.19 2.45 -1.75
CA HIS A 46 4.14 3.72 -2.49
C HIS A 46 4.55 4.92 -1.65
N VAL A 47 4.07 4.98 -0.40
CA VAL A 47 4.34 6.11 0.49
C VAL A 47 5.76 6.05 1.03
N MET A 48 6.19 4.92 1.60
CA MET A 48 7.49 4.80 2.25
C MET A 48 8.65 4.90 1.28
N SER A 49 8.56 4.34 0.06
CA SER A 49 9.60 4.47 -0.96
C SER A 49 9.79 5.92 -1.43
N ARG A 50 8.73 6.72 -1.44
CA ARG A 50 8.83 8.14 -1.78
C ARG A 50 9.38 8.96 -0.62
N LEU A 51 8.95 8.68 0.59
CA LEU A 51 9.47 9.34 1.80
C LEU A 51 10.93 8.99 2.07
N ALA A 52 11.43 7.83 1.63
CA ALA A 52 12.83 7.44 1.73
C ALA A 52 13.80 8.38 0.96
N ARG A 53 13.28 9.27 0.11
CA ARG A 53 14.07 10.33 -0.54
C ARG A 53 14.52 11.40 0.47
N ASP A 54 13.71 11.65 1.52
CA ASP A 54 13.91 12.70 2.52
C ASP A 54 14.23 12.18 3.92
N TYR A 55 13.77 10.98 4.25
CA TYR A 55 13.90 10.34 5.57
C TYR A 55 14.75 9.06 5.49
N ASP A 56 15.34 8.67 6.61
CA ASP A 56 15.85 7.30 6.79
C ASP A 56 14.70 6.41 7.27
N VAL A 57 14.05 5.71 6.31
CA VAL A 57 12.83 4.94 6.59
C VAL A 57 13.19 3.55 7.12
N LEU A 58 12.67 3.25 8.30
CA LEU A 58 12.69 1.94 8.93
C LEU A 58 11.26 1.37 8.88
N PHE A 59 11.03 0.32 8.10
CA PHE A 59 9.75 -0.35 7.99
C PHE A 59 9.76 -1.60 8.87
N PHE A 60 9.09 -1.54 10.02
CA PHE A 60 9.04 -2.60 11.02
C PHE A 60 7.79 -3.44 10.84
N GLU A 61 7.97 -4.71 10.46
CA GLU A 61 6.89 -5.67 10.19
C GLU A 61 6.44 -6.41 11.44
N GLU A 62 5.31 -7.11 11.34
CA GLU A 62 4.92 -8.11 12.33
C GLU A 62 5.97 -9.23 12.44
N PRO A 63 6.09 -9.89 13.62
CA PRO A 63 7.06 -10.96 13.78
C PRO A 63 6.76 -12.18 12.91
N LEU A 64 7.81 -12.89 12.54
CA LEU A 64 7.74 -14.26 12.04
C LEU A 64 8.24 -15.20 13.13
N PHE A 65 7.51 -16.30 13.32
CA PHE A 65 7.85 -17.32 14.30
C PHE A 65 8.61 -18.46 13.62
N GLU A 66 9.72 -18.85 14.23
CA GLU A 66 10.63 -19.89 13.69
C GLU A 66 11.35 -20.64 14.80
N ASP A 67 12.03 -21.73 14.45
CA ASP A 67 12.85 -22.49 15.38
C ASP A 67 14.20 -21.79 15.62
N THR A 68 14.17 -20.78 16.49
CA THR A 68 15.34 -20.01 16.92
C THR A 68 15.45 -20.02 18.45
N PRO A 69 16.66 -20.07 19.04
CA PRO A 69 16.80 -20.06 20.49
C PRO A 69 16.51 -18.71 21.14
N THR A 70 16.66 -17.63 20.41
CA THR A 70 16.49 -16.25 20.91
C THR A 70 15.87 -15.34 19.84
N PRO A 71 15.11 -14.33 20.25
CA PRO A 71 14.64 -13.29 19.33
C PRO A 71 15.80 -12.59 18.61
N TRP A 72 15.63 -12.32 17.31
CA TRP A 72 16.59 -11.55 16.53
C TRP A 72 15.89 -10.71 15.47
N LEU A 73 16.57 -9.68 14.95
CA LEU A 73 16.03 -8.77 13.97
C LEU A 73 16.72 -8.96 12.63
N GLU A 74 15.99 -9.51 11.66
CA GLU A 74 16.45 -9.51 10.27
C GLU A 74 16.29 -8.08 9.71
N SER A 75 17.30 -7.62 8.98
CA SER A 75 17.26 -6.31 8.33
C SER A 75 17.80 -6.41 6.92
N TYR A 76 17.06 -5.87 5.96
CA TYR A 76 17.53 -5.71 4.59
C TYR A 76 17.10 -4.35 4.03
N ARG A 77 17.80 -3.85 3.02
CA ARG A 77 17.47 -2.59 2.37
C ARG A 77 16.95 -2.84 0.97
N GLY A 78 15.73 -2.36 0.69
CA GLY A 78 15.13 -2.37 -0.64
C GLY A 78 15.85 -1.44 -1.61
N ALA A 79 15.68 -1.68 -2.90
CA ALA A 79 16.22 -0.83 -3.96
C ALA A 79 15.66 0.61 -3.92
N ASP A 80 14.49 0.77 -3.31
CA ASP A 80 13.80 2.03 -3.05
C ASP A 80 14.35 2.83 -1.87
N GLY A 81 15.36 2.29 -1.16
CA GLY A 81 16.02 2.95 -0.05
C GLY A 81 15.36 2.73 1.31
N VAL A 82 14.29 1.95 1.40
CA VAL A 82 13.62 1.57 2.66
C VAL A 82 14.39 0.43 3.34
N SER A 83 14.64 0.59 4.64
CA SER A 83 15.20 -0.48 5.48
C SER A 83 14.06 -1.28 6.10
N VAL A 84 13.88 -2.53 5.67
CA VAL A 84 12.86 -3.42 6.19
C VAL A 84 13.40 -4.20 7.38
N LEU A 85 12.65 -4.21 8.46
CA LEU A 85 12.98 -4.82 9.74
C LEU A 85 11.97 -5.93 10.05
N VAL A 86 12.41 -7.18 10.06
CA VAL A 86 11.56 -8.35 10.29
C VAL A 86 11.96 -9.02 11.61
N PRO A 87 11.17 -8.87 12.69
CA PRO A 87 11.44 -9.58 13.90
C PRO A 87 11.28 -11.10 13.72
N ARG A 88 12.25 -11.87 14.18
CA ARG A 88 12.25 -13.32 14.19
C ARG A 88 12.16 -13.80 15.64
N LEU A 89 11.09 -14.49 15.97
CA LEU A 89 10.79 -14.91 17.34
C LEU A 89 10.68 -16.43 17.45
N PRO A 90 11.08 -17.03 18.58
CA PRO A 90 10.83 -18.44 18.83
C PRO A 90 9.33 -18.71 18.99
N HIS A 91 8.92 -19.94 18.66
CA HIS A 91 7.56 -20.41 18.95
C HIS A 91 7.29 -20.50 20.46
N GLY A 92 6.01 -20.43 20.85
CA GLY A 92 5.55 -20.67 22.21
C GLY A 92 5.62 -19.48 23.17
N LEU A 93 5.96 -18.29 22.70
CA LEU A 93 5.92 -17.08 23.50
C LEU A 93 4.47 -16.64 23.74
N ASP A 94 4.17 -16.15 24.93
CA ASP A 94 2.93 -15.45 25.23
C ASP A 94 2.98 -13.99 24.72
N GLU A 95 1.83 -13.30 24.74
CA GLU A 95 1.71 -11.93 24.24
C GLU A 95 2.65 -10.94 24.95
N SER A 96 2.83 -11.07 26.27
CA SER A 96 3.73 -10.22 27.05
C SER A 96 5.18 -10.43 26.64
N GLN A 97 5.59 -11.68 26.45
CA GLN A 97 6.91 -12.05 25.99
C GLN A 97 7.19 -11.58 24.56
N ILE A 98 6.20 -11.70 23.67
CA ILE A 98 6.28 -11.17 22.30
C ILE A 98 6.50 -9.66 22.33
N ASN A 99 5.68 -8.93 23.08
CA ASN A 99 5.80 -7.46 23.17
C ASN A 99 7.13 -7.03 23.79
N ALA A 100 7.63 -7.74 24.80
CA ALA A 100 8.93 -7.46 25.40
C ALA A 100 10.09 -7.72 24.41
N ALA A 101 10.01 -8.79 23.62
CA ALA A 101 11.00 -9.11 22.60
C ALA A 101 10.99 -8.05 21.47
N LEU A 102 9.82 -7.70 20.92
CA LEU A 102 9.68 -6.66 19.91
C LEU A 102 10.24 -5.32 20.38
N ARG A 103 9.90 -4.92 21.61
CA ARG A 103 10.45 -3.71 22.21
C ARG A 103 11.97 -3.75 22.28
N GLY A 104 12.56 -4.83 22.82
CA GLY A 104 14.01 -4.97 22.96
C GLY A 104 14.74 -4.89 21.63
N LEU A 105 14.24 -5.61 20.59
CA LEU A 105 14.82 -5.60 19.26
C LEU A 105 14.76 -4.19 18.62
N LEU A 106 13.63 -3.52 18.78
CA LEU A 106 13.44 -2.17 18.25
C LEU A 106 14.31 -1.14 18.96
N ASP A 107 14.39 -1.17 20.30
CA ASP A 107 15.23 -0.26 21.09
C ASP A 107 16.71 -0.39 20.72
N VAL A 108 17.22 -1.61 20.58
CA VAL A 108 18.58 -1.86 20.10
C VAL A 108 18.79 -1.28 18.70
N ARG A 109 17.86 -1.50 17.78
CA ARG A 109 17.96 -0.97 16.42
C ARG A 109 17.96 0.56 16.38
N LEU A 110 17.09 1.20 17.14
CA LEU A 110 17.01 2.66 17.22
C LEU A 110 18.25 3.28 17.87
N SER A 111 18.85 2.63 18.88
CA SER A 111 20.08 3.11 19.50
C SER A 111 21.26 3.19 18.52
N GLN A 112 21.23 2.42 17.45
CA GLN A 112 22.24 2.43 16.38
C GLN A 112 22.08 3.56 15.39
N GLN A 113 20.95 4.28 15.38
CA GLN A 113 20.69 5.37 14.44
C GLN A 113 21.38 6.70 14.84
N GLY A 114 21.96 6.77 16.03
CA GLY A 114 22.50 8.03 16.56
C GLY A 114 21.41 9.00 17.03
N SER A 115 21.80 10.24 17.31
CA SER A 115 20.87 11.28 17.77
C SER A 115 20.14 11.94 16.59
N CYS A 116 19.34 11.20 15.86
CA CYS A 116 18.50 11.73 14.80
C CYS A 116 17.10 12.01 15.33
N GLU A 117 16.44 13.00 14.72
CA GLU A 117 15.02 13.25 14.92
C GLU A 117 14.21 12.00 14.53
N LEU A 118 13.31 11.53 15.40
CA LEU A 118 12.50 10.33 15.19
C LEU A 118 11.05 10.74 14.89
N LEU A 119 10.52 10.26 13.78
CA LEU A 119 9.10 10.31 13.43
C LEU A 119 8.51 8.92 13.60
N LEU A 120 7.34 8.83 14.24
CA LEU A 120 6.62 7.57 14.45
C LEU A 120 5.43 7.51 13.49
N TRP A 121 5.44 6.53 12.60
CA TRP A 121 4.37 6.29 11.63
C TRP A 121 3.68 4.98 11.92
N TYR A 122 2.44 5.04 12.37
CA TYR A 122 1.64 3.87 12.70
C TYR A 122 0.67 3.55 11.57
N ILE A 123 0.75 2.33 11.02
CA ILE A 123 -0.26 1.75 10.13
C ILE A 123 -1.25 0.91 10.93
N THR A 124 -0.83 0.42 12.10
CA THR A 124 -1.67 -0.36 13.00
C THR A 124 -1.56 0.15 14.44
N PRO A 125 -2.70 0.33 15.14
CA PRO A 125 -2.69 0.67 16.56
C PRO A 125 -2.06 -0.41 17.45
N MET A 126 -2.07 -1.67 17.02
CA MET A 126 -1.55 -2.81 17.80
C MET A 126 -0.07 -2.65 18.15
N SER A 127 0.69 -1.91 17.35
CA SER A 127 2.09 -1.63 17.63
C SER A 127 2.32 -0.79 18.89
N LEU A 128 1.30 -0.12 19.43
CA LEU A 128 1.40 0.56 20.72
C LEU A 128 1.78 -0.38 21.87
N ALA A 129 1.42 -1.68 21.77
CA ALA A 129 1.71 -2.66 22.81
C ALA A 129 3.20 -2.68 23.19
N PHE A 130 4.10 -2.44 22.22
CA PHE A 130 5.55 -2.46 22.46
C PHE A 130 6.25 -1.11 22.22
N THR A 131 5.52 -0.08 21.75
CA THR A 131 6.12 1.22 21.35
C THR A 131 5.65 2.41 22.20
N ARG A 132 4.78 2.24 23.20
CA ARG A 132 4.27 3.33 24.06
C ARG A 132 5.35 4.20 24.69
N HIS A 133 6.52 3.64 24.95
CA HIS A 133 7.65 4.34 25.58
C HIS A 133 8.41 5.25 24.60
N LEU A 134 8.24 5.07 23.30
CA LEU A 134 8.94 5.88 22.31
C LEU A 134 8.39 7.31 22.28
N GLN A 135 9.30 8.27 22.20
CA GLN A 135 9.00 9.69 22.03
C GLN A 135 9.39 10.07 20.61
N GLY A 136 8.42 10.24 19.74
CA GLY A 136 8.60 10.80 18.41
C GLY A 136 8.46 12.32 18.44
N ARG A 137 9.18 13.02 17.58
CA ARG A 137 8.95 14.44 17.37
C ARG A 137 7.58 14.68 16.70
N VAL A 138 7.17 13.79 15.82
CA VAL A 138 5.85 13.76 15.22
C VAL A 138 5.33 12.33 15.26
N VAL A 139 4.11 12.16 15.72
CA VAL A 139 3.38 10.89 15.73
C VAL A 139 2.30 10.93 14.64
N ILE A 140 2.41 10.03 13.70
CA ILE A 140 1.54 9.94 12.52
C ILE A 140 0.71 8.65 12.62
N PHE A 141 -0.60 8.76 12.47
CA PHE A 141 -1.46 7.60 12.28
C PHE A 141 -1.96 7.57 10.83
N ASP A 142 -1.49 6.60 10.04
CA ASP A 142 -1.97 6.34 8.69
C ASP A 142 -3.04 5.25 8.73
N CYS A 143 -4.26 5.66 9.03
CA CYS A 143 -5.45 4.82 9.11
C CYS A 143 -5.93 4.51 7.70
N MET A 144 -5.32 3.51 7.05
CA MET A 144 -5.64 3.16 5.66
C MET A 144 -6.89 2.29 5.53
N ASP A 145 -7.25 1.54 6.56
CA ASP A 145 -8.42 0.67 6.62
C ASP A 145 -9.09 0.77 8.01
N GLU A 146 -10.38 0.43 8.10
CA GLU A 146 -11.06 0.22 9.37
C GLU A 146 -10.75 -1.20 9.88
N LEU A 147 -9.60 -1.34 10.56
CA LEU A 147 -9.10 -2.65 10.98
C LEU A 147 -10.06 -3.39 11.91
N SER A 148 -10.89 -2.67 12.67
CA SER A 148 -11.89 -3.25 13.57
C SER A 148 -13.05 -3.92 12.84
N ALA A 149 -13.26 -3.59 11.56
CA ALA A 149 -14.33 -4.15 10.73
C ALA A 149 -13.97 -5.49 10.08
N PHE A 150 -12.70 -5.92 10.17
CA PHE A 150 -12.28 -7.22 9.65
C PHE A 150 -12.66 -8.37 10.58
N LYS A 151 -12.96 -9.53 10.00
CA LYS A 151 -13.21 -10.75 10.79
C LYS A 151 -12.02 -11.06 11.70
N ASN A 152 -12.31 -11.47 12.92
CA ASN A 152 -11.31 -11.82 13.94
C ASN A 152 -10.39 -10.65 14.34
N ALA A 153 -10.80 -9.40 14.17
CA ALA A 153 -10.07 -8.25 14.72
C ALA A 153 -9.86 -8.43 16.24
N PRO A 154 -8.64 -8.16 16.77
CA PRO A 154 -8.39 -8.24 18.21
C PRO A 154 -9.32 -7.33 19.00
N THR A 155 -9.84 -7.80 20.14
CA THR A 155 -10.74 -7.00 20.99
C THR A 155 -10.09 -5.73 21.52
N ALA A 156 -8.77 -5.75 21.75
CA ALA A 156 -7.99 -4.59 22.20
C ALA A 156 -7.81 -3.51 21.12
N LEU A 157 -8.13 -3.81 19.85
CA LEU A 157 -7.84 -2.92 18.73
C LEU A 157 -8.52 -1.55 18.87
N LEU A 158 -9.79 -1.52 19.25
CA LEU A 158 -10.56 -0.27 19.41
C LEU A 158 -10.00 0.61 20.54
N ASP A 159 -9.55 0.01 21.65
CA ASP A 159 -8.95 0.77 22.75
C ASP A 159 -7.59 1.32 22.36
N MET A 160 -6.78 0.53 21.67
CA MET A 160 -5.48 0.96 21.14
C MET A 160 -5.63 2.02 20.05
N GLU A 161 -6.67 1.94 19.23
CA GLU A 161 -6.95 2.98 18.22
C GLU A 161 -7.30 4.31 18.90
N ARG A 162 -8.17 4.29 19.92
CA ARG A 162 -8.48 5.51 20.71
C ARG A 162 -7.22 6.10 21.36
N GLU A 163 -6.37 5.24 21.91
CA GLU A 163 -5.09 5.68 22.47
C GLU A 163 -4.19 6.30 21.40
N LEU A 164 -4.09 5.67 20.23
CA LEU A 164 -3.27 6.17 19.13
C LEU A 164 -3.81 7.51 18.59
N LEU A 165 -5.12 7.64 18.41
CA LEU A 165 -5.76 8.90 18.02
C LEU A 165 -5.43 10.02 19.02
N ALA A 166 -5.49 9.74 20.33
CA ALA A 166 -5.15 10.73 21.34
C ALA A 166 -3.66 11.13 21.38
N ARG A 167 -2.77 10.31 20.79
CA ARG A 167 -1.32 10.55 20.76
C ARG A 167 -0.83 11.13 19.43
N ALA A 168 -1.60 10.95 18.36
CA ALA A 168 -1.20 11.38 17.03
C ALA A 168 -1.21 12.90 16.91
N ASP A 169 -0.21 13.47 16.23
CA ASP A 169 -0.18 14.87 15.84
C ASP A 169 -0.93 15.08 14.52
N VAL A 170 -0.95 14.07 13.67
CA VAL A 170 -1.65 14.07 12.39
C VAL A 170 -2.17 12.68 12.05
N VAL A 171 -3.39 12.62 11.52
CA VAL A 171 -4.05 11.40 11.07
C VAL A 171 -4.30 11.49 9.57
N PHE A 172 -3.83 10.49 8.83
CA PHE A 172 -4.19 10.30 7.43
C PHE A 172 -5.20 9.15 7.32
N THR A 173 -6.17 9.29 6.46
CA THR A 173 -7.15 8.22 6.20
C THR A 173 -7.06 7.72 4.77
N GLY A 174 -7.29 6.43 4.57
CA GLY A 174 -7.19 5.77 3.26
C GLY A 174 -8.22 6.24 2.23
N GLY A 175 -9.25 6.94 2.66
CA GLY A 175 -10.32 7.45 1.81
C GLY A 175 -11.24 8.43 2.52
N TYR A 176 -12.21 8.95 1.78
CA TYR A 176 -13.17 9.94 2.30
C TYR A 176 -14.16 9.34 3.30
N SER A 177 -14.64 8.12 3.05
CA SER A 177 -15.56 7.43 3.97
C SER A 177 -14.94 7.20 5.34
N LEU A 178 -13.67 6.83 5.35
CA LEU A 178 -12.89 6.65 6.58
C LEU A 178 -12.58 7.99 7.25
N TRP A 179 -12.30 9.04 6.48
CA TRP A 179 -12.10 10.39 7.00
C TRP A 179 -13.36 10.90 7.73
N GLU A 180 -14.54 10.71 7.16
CA GLU A 180 -15.79 11.10 7.82
C GLU A 180 -15.99 10.40 9.15
N ALA A 181 -15.58 9.11 9.26
CA ALA A 181 -15.66 8.36 10.51
C ALA A 181 -14.63 8.81 11.56
N LYS A 182 -13.41 9.19 11.15
CA LYS A 182 -12.33 9.50 12.09
C LYS A 182 -12.25 10.99 12.49
N ARG A 183 -12.75 11.92 11.66
CA ARG A 183 -12.69 13.38 11.95
C ARG A 183 -13.45 13.80 13.20
N GLU A 184 -14.36 12.96 13.70
CA GLU A 184 -15.09 13.22 14.94
C GLU A 184 -14.24 12.87 16.19
N HIS A 185 -13.13 12.15 16.00
CA HIS A 185 -12.27 11.65 17.07
C HIS A 185 -10.90 12.33 17.14
N HIS A 186 -10.57 13.20 16.16
CA HIS A 186 -9.30 13.90 16.12
C HIS A 186 -9.39 15.17 15.24
N ASP A 187 -8.84 16.29 15.69
CA ASP A 187 -9.00 17.58 15.00
C ASP A 187 -8.14 17.71 13.72
N ASN A 188 -7.03 16.97 13.63
CA ASN A 188 -6.09 17.06 12.53
C ASN A 188 -6.12 15.78 11.67
N VAL A 189 -7.24 15.53 10.98
CA VAL A 189 -7.48 14.37 10.12
C VAL A 189 -7.58 14.79 8.67
N HIS A 190 -6.81 14.13 7.80
CA HIS A 190 -6.75 14.45 6.38
C HIS A 190 -7.07 13.23 5.51
N PRO A 191 -8.03 13.34 4.56
CA PRO A 191 -8.28 12.28 3.61
C PRO A 191 -7.14 12.22 2.58
N MET A 192 -6.53 11.05 2.48
CA MET A 192 -5.49 10.71 1.52
C MET A 192 -5.93 9.46 0.74
N PRO A 193 -6.93 9.60 -0.15
CA PRO A 193 -7.45 8.46 -0.89
C PRO A 193 -6.38 7.80 -1.73
N SER A 194 -6.62 6.56 -2.10
CA SER A 194 -5.72 5.79 -2.95
C SER A 194 -5.42 6.53 -4.25
N SER A 195 -4.15 6.60 -4.57
CA SER A 195 -3.59 7.24 -5.77
C SER A 195 -3.01 6.20 -6.72
N VAL A 196 -2.36 6.64 -7.77
CA VAL A 196 -1.81 5.76 -8.81
C VAL A 196 -0.42 6.19 -9.26
N ASP A 197 0.38 5.23 -9.70
CA ASP A 197 1.56 5.47 -10.53
C ASP A 197 1.13 5.45 -12.00
N ILE A 198 0.78 6.64 -12.53
CA ILE A 198 0.26 6.79 -13.90
C ILE A 198 1.29 6.33 -14.93
N ALA A 199 2.59 6.59 -14.69
CA ALA A 199 3.64 6.18 -15.63
C ALA A 199 3.79 4.65 -15.66
N HIS A 200 3.61 3.99 -14.52
CA HIS A 200 3.67 2.55 -14.41
C HIS A 200 2.50 1.87 -15.14
N PHE A 201 1.26 2.17 -14.74
CA PHE A 201 0.07 1.54 -15.34
C PHE A 201 -0.22 2.03 -16.75
N GLY A 202 0.17 3.26 -17.10
CA GLY A 202 0.08 3.79 -18.46
C GLY A 202 0.82 2.98 -19.52
N LYS A 203 1.79 2.15 -19.12
CA LYS A 203 2.46 1.19 -20.02
C LYS A 203 1.46 0.22 -20.67
N ALA A 204 0.36 -0.10 -19.98
CA ALA A 204 -0.70 -1.00 -20.49
C ALA A 204 -1.39 -0.45 -21.76
N ARG A 205 -1.32 0.87 -22.01
CA ARG A 205 -1.85 1.51 -23.22
C ARG A 205 -0.96 1.30 -24.46
N GLY A 206 0.25 0.80 -24.25
CA GLY A 206 1.21 0.49 -25.31
C GLY A 206 1.18 -0.99 -25.71
N SER A 207 2.10 -1.35 -26.60
CA SER A 207 2.31 -2.75 -26.97
C SER A 207 3.26 -3.38 -25.95
N LEU A 208 2.71 -4.19 -25.05
CA LEU A 208 3.47 -5.01 -24.11
C LEU A 208 3.44 -6.48 -24.53
N PRO A 209 4.50 -7.27 -24.27
CA PRO A 209 4.44 -8.72 -24.43
C PRO A 209 3.33 -9.29 -23.52
N GLU A 210 2.46 -10.08 -24.10
CA GLU A 210 1.38 -10.72 -23.33
C GLU A 210 1.97 -11.82 -22.43
N PRO A 211 1.58 -11.88 -21.15
CA PRO A 211 2.03 -12.93 -20.24
C PRO A 211 1.62 -14.32 -20.74
N ALA A 212 2.55 -15.29 -20.69
CA ALA A 212 2.38 -16.61 -21.28
C ALA A 212 1.17 -17.39 -20.68
N ASP A 213 0.87 -17.17 -19.40
CA ASP A 213 -0.26 -17.79 -18.72
C ASP A 213 -1.61 -17.11 -18.99
N GLN A 214 -1.61 -15.95 -19.64
CA GLN A 214 -2.81 -15.24 -20.10
C GLN A 214 -3.03 -15.40 -21.61
N ALA A 215 -1.97 -15.54 -22.40
CA ALA A 215 -2.02 -15.50 -23.87
C ALA A 215 -2.95 -16.53 -24.51
N GLY A 216 -3.16 -17.69 -23.85
CA GLY A 216 -4.06 -18.74 -24.31
C GLY A 216 -5.55 -18.55 -23.95
N ILE A 217 -5.87 -17.53 -23.13
CA ILE A 217 -7.24 -17.26 -22.71
C ILE A 217 -7.97 -16.48 -23.79
N GLY A 218 -9.20 -16.88 -24.11
CA GLY A 218 -10.03 -16.22 -25.13
C GLY A 218 -10.44 -14.79 -24.77
N ARG A 219 -11.25 -14.17 -25.61
CA ARG A 219 -11.83 -12.84 -25.39
C ARG A 219 -13.36 -12.90 -25.50
N PRO A 220 -14.11 -11.94 -24.88
CA PRO A 220 -13.61 -10.82 -24.10
C PRO A 220 -13.05 -11.26 -22.74
N ARG A 221 -12.02 -10.56 -22.24
CA ARG A 221 -11.40 -10.81 -20.94
C ARG A 221 -11.82 -9.77 -19.93
N LEU A 222 -12.37 -10.23 -18.83
CA LEU A 222 -12.78 -9.43 -17.67
C LEU A 222 -11.78 -9.66 -16.56
N GLY A 223 -10.99 -8.66 -16.19
CA GLY A 223 -9.86 -8.86 -15.30
C GLY A 223 -10.05 -8.26 -13.90
N PHE A 224 -9.48 -8.92 -12.91
CA PHE A 224 -9.30 -8.41 -11.56
C PHE A 224 -7.89 -8.74 -11.08
N PHE A 225 -7.19 -7.80 -10.46
CA PHE A 225 -6.01 -8.08 -9.68
C PHE A 225 -6.13 -7.56 -8.23
N GLY A 226 -5.65 -8.34 -7.29
CA GLY A 226 -5.63 -7.99 -5.87
C GLY A 226 -5.80 -9.20 -4.97
N VAL A 227 -5.73 -8.97 -3.67
CA VAL A 227 -5.99 -10.02 -2.68
C VAL A 227 -7.42 -10.50 -2.79
N ILE A 228 -7.61 -11.82 -2.87
CA ILE A 228 -8.91 -12.50 -2.85
C ILE A 228 -9.14 -12.97 -1.41
N ASP A 229 -9.98 -12.24 -0.69
CA ASP A 229 -10.32 -12.48 0.72
C ASP A 229 -11.81 -12.23 0.98
N GLU A 230 -12.22 -12.03 2.23
CA GLU A 230 -13.60 -11.77 2.65
C GLU A 230 -14.25 -10.53 2.01
N ARG A 231 -13.46 -9.67 1.36
CA ARG A 231 -13.93 -8.49 0.62
C ARG A 231 -14.34 -8.80 -0.81
N PHE A 232 -13.98 -9.97 -1.32
CA PHE A 232 -14.29 -10.38 -2.69
C PHE A 232 -15.68 -11.02 -2.75
N ASP A 233 -16.53 -10.57 -3.67
CA ASP A 233 -17.87 -11.12 -3.87
C ASP A 233 -17.80 -12.39 -4.73
N ILE A 234 -17.66 -13.51 -4.05
CA ILE A 234 -17.55 -14.85 -4.65
C ILE A 234 -18.82 -15.21 -5.43
N GLU A 235 -20.00 -14.86 -4.90
CA GLU A 235 -21.28 -15.22 -5.52
C GLU A 235 -21.51 -14.41 -6.80
N LEU A 236 -21.23 -13.11 -6.78
CA LEU A 236 -21.29 -12.28 -7.98
C LEU A 236 -20.43 -12.86 -9.11
N VAL A 237 -19.18 -13.22 -8.80
CA VAL A 237 -18.27 -13.81 -9.82
C VAL A 237 -18.76 -15.18 -10.30
N ARG A 238 -19.34 -15.99 -9.42
CA ARG A 238 -19.95 -17.28 -9.77
C ARG A 238 -21.10 -17.10 -10.76
N GLU A 239 -22.00 -16.15 -10.47
CA GLU A 239 -23.15 -15.88 -11.31
C GLU A 239 -22.77 -15.28 -12.65
N LEU A 240 -21.82 -14.36 -12.70
CA LEU A 240 -21.29 -13.82 -13.96
C LEU A 240 -20.71 -14.91 -14.84
N ALA A 241 -19.91 -15.81 -14.28
CA ALA A 241 -19.32 -16.91 -15.02
C ALA A 241 -20.37 -17.89 -15.56
N ALA A 242 -21.43 -18.16 -14.78
CA ALA A 242 -22.50 -19.06 -15.17
C ALA A 242 -23.44 -18.47 -16.25
N GLN A 243 -23.80 -17.18 -16.12
CA GLN A 243 -24.71 -16.50 -17.04
C GLN A 243 -24.03 -16.10 -18.36
N ARG A 244 -22.71 -15.89 -18.34
CA ARG A 244 -21.94 -15.47 -19.52
C ARG A 244 -20.74 -16.39 -19.74
N PRO A 245 -20.98 -17.63 -20.20
CA PRO A 245 -19.92 -18.59 -20.49
C PRO A 245 -19.03 -18.21 -21.67
N ASP A 246 -19.46 -17.24 -22.48
CA ASP A 246 -18.72 -16.60 -23.56
C ASP A 246 -17.64 -15.62 -23.09
N TRP A 247 -17.72 -15.11 -21.83
CA TRP A 247 -16.72 -14.22 -21.25
C TRP A 247 -15.63 -15.00 -20.51
N GLN A 248 -14.42 -14.46 -20.50
CA GLN A 248 -13.28 -15.03 -19.78
C GLN A 248 -12.97 -14.15 -18.58
N ILE A 249 -13.11 -14.66 -17.36
CA ILE A 249 -12.85 -13.92 -16.13
C ILE A 249 -11.45 -14.30 -15.63
N VAL A 250 -10.55 -13.34 -15.59
CA VAL A 250 -9.13 -13.50 -15.21
C VAL A 250 -8.88 -12.88 -13.84
N LEU A 251 -8.50 -13.72 -12.87
CA LEU A 251 -8.32 -13.33 -11.48
C LEU A 251 -6.86 -13.49 -11.08
N LEU A 252 -6.21 -12.37 -10.74
CA LEU A 252 -4.81 -12.31 -10.30
C LEU A 252 -4.76 -11.96 -8.82
N GLY A 253 -4.05 -12.74 -8.04
CA GLY A 253 -3.75 -12.42 -6.64
C GLY A 253 -3.71 -13.64 -5.73
N PRO A 254 -3.16 -13.45 -4.54
CA PRO A 254 -3.18 -14.49 -3.52
C PRO A 254 -4.57 -14.63 -2.90
N VAL A 255 -4.96 -15.87 -2.59
CA VAL A 255 -6.14 -16.19 -1.79
C VAL A 255 -5.72 -16.27 -0.34
N VAL A 256 -6.27 -15.41 0.53
CA VAL A 256 -5.91 -15.35 1.94
C VAL A 256 -7.16 -15.17 2.81
N LYS A 257 -7.11 -15.65 4.05
CA LYS A 257 -8.17 -15.50 5.07
C LYS A 257 -9.52 -16.15 4.73
N ILE A 258 -9.65 -16.78 3.58
CA ILE A 258 -10.83 -17.59 3.18
C ILE A 258 -10.35 -18.96 2.76
N ASP A 259 -11.29 -19.94 2.79
CA ASP A 259 -11.02 -21.28 2.28
C ASP A 259 -10.98 -21.25 0.75
N PRO A 260 -9.85 -21.61 0.10
CA PRO A 260 -9.75 -21.65 -1.35
C PRO A 260 -10.78 -22.56 -2.04
N ASP A 261 -11.31 -23.55 -1.33
CA ASP A 261 -12.33 -24.46 -1.87
C ASP A 261 -13.71 -23.81 -1.99
N THR A 262 -13.93 -22.64 -1.38
CA THR A 262 -15.16 -21.83 -1.55
C THR A 262 -15.20 -21.09 -2.88
N LEU A 263 -14.05 -20.94 -3.54
CA LEU A 263 -13.97 -20.22 -4.82
C LEU A 263 -14.68 -20.99 -5.94
N PRO A 264 -15.49 -20.31 -6.79
CA PRO A 264 -16.17 -20.95 -7.90
C PRO A 264 -15.17 -21.49 -8.94
N ARG A 265 -15.51 -22.62 -9.52
CA ARG A 265 -14.73 -23.23 -10.61
C ARG A 265 -15.63 -23.37 -11.83
N ALA A 266 -15.22 -22.77 -12.94
CA ALA A 266 -15.89 -22.86 -14.22
C ALA A 266 -14.85 -22.81 -15.36
N PRO A 267 -15.15 -23.32 -16.56
CA PRO A 267 -14.21 -23.33 -17.68
C PRO A 267 -13.72 -21.94 -18.11
N ASN A 268 -14.48 -20.89 -17.81
CA ASN A 268 -14.23 -19.50 -18.12
C ASN A 268 -13.74 -18.66 -16.92
N LEU A 269 -13.39 -19.31 -15.80
CA LEU A 269 -12.75 -18.68 -14.63
C LEU A 269 -11.29 -19.08 -14.55
N HIS A 270 -10.38 -18.11 -14.59
CA HIS A 270 -8.94 -18.32 -14.65
C HIS A 270 -8.26 -17.67 -13.43
N TYR A 271 -7.83 -18.49 -12.46
CA TYR A 271 -7.05 -18.06 -11.30
C TYR A 271 -5.56 -18.18 -11.62
N LEU A 272 -4.89 -17.07 -11.89
CA LEU A 272 -3.48 -17.06 -12.30
C LEU A 272 -2.50 -16.83 -11.15
N GLY A 273 -3.02 -16.75 -9.90
CA GLY A 273 -2.21 -16.55 -8.71
C GLY A 273 -1.63 -15.14 -8.56
N GLY A 274 -0.76 -14.97 -7.55
CA GLY A 274 -0.10 -13.69 -7.30
C GLY A 274 0.87 -13.30 -8.41
N LYS A 275 0.93 -12.00 -8.71
CA LYS A 275 1.85 -11.40 -9.68
C LYS A 275 2.64 -10.27 -9.04
N GLN A 276 3.85 -10.04 -9.52
CA GLN A 276 4.63 -8.89 -9.10
C GLN A 276 4.03 -7.60 -9.64
N TYR A 277 4.21 -6.50 -8.93
CA TYR A 277 3.67 -5.19 -9.31
C TYR A 277 4.08 -4.78 -10.75
N ASP A 278 5.33 -5.05 -11.11
CA ASP A 278 5.87 -4.71 -12.43
C ASP A 278 5.26 -5.52 -13.59
N GLU A 279 4.64 -6.66 -13.31
CA GLU A 279 3.97 -7.49 -14.32
C GLU A 279 2.53 -7.00 -14.61
N LEU A 280 1.87 -6.32 -13.65
CA LEU A 280 0.46 -5.97 -13.72
C LEU A 280 0.06 -5.18 -14.98
N PRO A 281 0.86 -4.21 -15.49
CA PRO A 281 0.52 -3.52 -16.73
C PRO A 281 0.40 -4.45 -17.95
N ALA A 282 1.21 -5.51 -18.01
CA ALA A 282 1.17 -6.47 -19.12
C ALA A 282 -0.10 -7.33 -19.10
N TYR A 283 -0.57 -7.73 -17.91
CA TYR A 283 -1.86 -8.41 -17.77
C TYR A 283 -3.01 -7.46 -18.13
N LEU A 284 -2.99 -6.24 -17.57
CA LEU A 284 -4.03 -5.23 -17.79
C LEU A 284 -4.19 -4.86 -19.27
N SER A 285 -3.09 -4.80 -20.03
CA SER A 285 -3.14 -4.53 -21.49
C SER A 285 -3.91 -5.58 -22.28
N GLY A 286 -4.07 -6.78 -21.74
CA GLY A 286 -4.82 -7.88 -22.33
C GLY A 286 -6.30 -7.91 -21.95
N TRP A 287 -6.81 -7.01 -21.09
CA TRP A 287 -8.19 -7.01 -20.61
C TRP A 287 -9.07 -6.06 -21.40
N ASP A 288 -10.32 -6.45 -21.57
CA ASP A 288 -11.34 -5.65 -22.25
C ASP A 288 -12.12 -4.80 -21.23
N VAL A 289 -12.35 -5.32 -20.01
CA VAL A 289 -12.98 -4.63 -18.89
C VAL A 289 -12.30 -5.05 -17.59
N ALA A 290 -12.10 -4.12 -16.67
CA ALA A 290 -11.63 -4.42 -15.32
C ALA A 290 -12.81 -4.52 -14.35
N LEU A 291 -12.79 -5.52 -13.48
CA LEU A 291 -13.83 -5.79 -12.51
C LEU A 291 -13.40 -5.36 -11.11
N MET A 292 -14.35 -4.84 -10.36
CA MET A 292 -14.23 -4.52 -8.93
C MET A 292 -15.38 -5.22 -8.17
N PRO A 293 -15.37 -6.56 -8.08
CA PRO A 293 -16.45 -7.34 -7.48
C PRO A 293 -16.24 -7.43 -5.96
N PHE A 294 -16.41 -6.31 -5.27
CA PHE A 294 -16.33 -6.29 -3.82
C PHE A 294 -17.67 -6.64 -3.17
N ALA A 295 -17.64 -7.51 -2.18
CA ALA A 295 -18.78 -7.77 -1.31
C ALA A 295 -19.16 -6.51 -0.54
N LEU A 296 -20.46 -6.28 -0.36
CA LEU A 296 -20.96 -5.15 0.41
C LEU A 296 -21.14 -5.59 1.87
N ASN A 297 -20.08 -5.46 2.67
CA ASN A 297 -20.05 -5.83 4.07
C ASN A 297 -19.28 -4.79 4.91
N GLU A 298 -19.16 -5.02 6.22
CA GLU A 298 -18.50 -4.06 7.12
C GLU A 298 -17.03 -3.81 6.72
N SER A 299 -16.30 -4.82 6.24
CA SER A 299 -14.89 -4.67 5.86
C SER A 299 -14.68 -3.85 4.58
N THR A 300 -15.72 -3.71 3.74
CA THR A 300 -15.66 -2.92 2.51
C THR A 300 -16.31 -1.54 2.63
N ARG A 301 -16.95 -1.25 3.75
CA ARG A 301 -17.67 0.00 3.98
C ARG A 301 -16.79 1.24 3.87
N PHE A 302 -15.52 1.13 4.25
CA PHE A 302 -14.59 2.26 4.33
C PHE A 302 -13.39 2.13 3.38
N ILE A 303 -13.40 1.18 2.45
CA ILE A 303 -12.27 1.01 1.54
C ILE A 303 -12.23 2.07 0.44
N SER A 304 -11.00 2.47 0.10
CA SER A 304 -10.68 3.29 -1.08
C SER A 304 -9.72 2.49 -1.98
N PRO A 305 -10.25 1.67 -2.90
CA PRO A 305 -9.44 0.72 -3.65
C PRO A 305 -8.41 1.40 -4.56
N THR A 306 -7.14 0.97 -4.48
CA THR A 306 -6.07 1.41 -5.39
C THR A 306 -6.32 1.00 -6.84
N LYS A 307 -7.07 -0.08 -7.04
CA LYS A 307 -7.31 -0.71 -8.34
C LYS A 307 -8.06 0.18 -9.32
N THR A 308 -9.04 0.95 -8.85
CA THR A 308 -9.83 1.83 -9.73
C THR A 308 -8.93 2.81 -10.50
N PRO A 309 -8.09 3.64 -9.86
CA PRO A 309 -7.19 4.52 -10.59
C PRO A 309 -6.09 3.77 -11.37
N GLU A 310 -5.68 2.58 -10.93
CA GLU A 310 -4.71 1.74 -11.64
C GLU A 310 -5.26 1.22 -12.98
N TYR A 311 -6.49 0.70 -12.99
CA TYR A 311 -7.18 0.26 -14.21
C TYR A 311 -7.42 1.42 -15.18
N LEU A 312 -7.88 2.56 -14.67
CA LEU A 312 -8.11 3.76 -15.48
C LEU A 312 -6.81 4.30 -16.08
N ALA A 313 -5.71 4.29 -15.32
CA ALA A 313 -4.39 4.67 -15.83
C ALA A 313 -3.92 3.74 -16.95
N GLY A 314 -4.28 2.45 -16.89
CA GLY A 314 -4.07 1.49 -17.97
C GLY A 314 -5.00 1.68 -19.18
N GLY A 315 -6.00 2.55 -19.10
CA GLY A 315 -6.97 2.77 -20.16
C GLY A 315 -8.08 1.71 -20.23
N CYS A 316 -8.28 0.95 -19.15
CA CYS A 316 -9.27 -0.11 -19.07
C CYS A 316 -10.57 0.39 -18.40
N PRO A 317 -11.76 0.24 -19.00
CA PRO A 317 -13.02 0.58 -18.37
C PRO A 317 -13.29 -0.32 -17.16
N VAL A 318 -13.95 0.25 -16.14
CA VAL A 318 -14.15 -0.41 -14.84
C VAL A 318 -15.62 -0.62 -14.56
N VAL A 319 -15.99 -1.83 -14.11
CA VAL A 319 -17.31 -2.11 -13.53
C VAL A 319 -17.12 -2.51 -12.07
N SER A 320 -17.78 -1.79 -11.17
CA SER A 320 -17.61 -1.91 -9.72
C SER A 320 -18.93 -2.13 -9.00
N THR A 321 -18.92 -2.92 -7.93
CA THR A 321 -19.96 -2.85 -6.91
C THR A 321 -20.01 -1.45 -6.30
N PRO A 322 -21.12 -1.03 -5.64
CA PRO A 322 -21.30 0.34 -5.15
C PRO A 322 -20.45 0.65 -3.91
N ILE A 323 -19.15 0.62 -4.07
CA ILE A 323 -18.19 1.08 -3.05
C ILE A 323 -18.23 2.59 -2.96
N ARG A 324 -18.48 3.12 -1.78
CA ARG A 324 -18.73 4.55 -1.53
C ARG A 324 -17.62 5.44 -2.10
N ASP A 325 -16.36 5.14 -1.82
CA ASP A 325 -15.24 5.96 -2.29
C ASP A 325 -15.02 5.85 -3.81
N VAL A 326 -15.45 4.75 -4.44
CA VAL A 326 -15.45 4.61 -5.91
C VAL A 326 -16.55 5.49 -6.50
N ILE A 327 -17.76 5.46 -5.93
CA ILE A 327 -18.89 6.33 -6.37
C ILE A 327 -18.49 7.80 -6.24
N THR A 328 -18.00 8.20 -5.06
CA THR A 328 -17.61 9.60 -4.79
C THR A 328 -16.46 10.05 -5.69
N GLY A 329 -15.49 9.17 -5.95
CA GLY A 329 -14.30 9.52 -6.73
C GLY A 329 -14.48 9.49 -8.24
N TYR A 330 -15.42 8.67 -8.75
CA TYR A 330 -15.50 8.35 -10.17
C TYR A 330 -16.92 8.20 -10.73
N GLY A 331 -17.97 8.17 -9.90
CA GLY A 331 -19.34 7.85 -10.34
C GLY A 331 -19.87 8.74 -11.47
N ASP A 332 -19.55 10.04 -11.44
CA ASP A 332 -19.97 11.00 -12.47
C ASP A 332 -19.00 11.13 -13.66
N SER A 333 -17.91 10.37 -13.65
CA SER A 333 -16.82 10.52 -14.63
C SER A 333 -17.10 9.85 -15.99
N GLY A 334 -18.06 8.91 -16.02
CA GLY A 334 -18.35 8.08 -17.19
C GLY A 334 -17.22 7.10 -17.59
N VAL A 335 -16.31 6.81 -16.64
CA VAL A 335 -15.20 5.82 -16.82
C VAL A 335 -15.31 4.64 -15.89
N VAL A 336 -16.19 4.70 -14.89
CA VAL A 336 -16.53 3.61 -13.97
C VAL A 336 -18.06 3.43 -14.00
N SER A 337 -18.49 2.22 -14.26
CA SER A 337 -19.90 1.82 -14.14
C SER A 337 -20.13 1.18 -12.77
N ILE A 338 -21.18 1.58 -12.09
CA ILE A 338 -21.57 1.04 -10.78
C ILE A 338 -22.75 0.12 -10.96
N ALA A 339 -22.67 -1.08 -10.43
CA ALA A 339 -23.72 -2.09 -10.49
C ALA A 339 -23.83 -2.83 -9.14
N ASP A 340 -25.02 -3.21 -8.73
CA ASP A 340 -25.34 -3.79 -7.42
C ASP A 340 -25.95 -5.20 -7.49
N SER A 341 -26.11 -5.73 -8.70
CA SER A 341 -26.61 -7.07 -8.93
C SER A 341 -25.90 -7.72 -10.12
N PRO A 342 -25.90 -9.05 -10.26
CA PRO A 342 -25.32 -9.76 -11.38
C PRO A 342 -25.86 -9.28 -12.74
N GLU A 343 -27.18 -9.06 -12.85
CA GLU A 343 -27.84 -8.58 -14.07
C GLU A 343 -27.37 -7.17 -14.43
N ALA A 344 -27.27 -6.27 -13.43
CA ALA A 344 -26.78 -4.92 -13.63
C ALA A 344 -25.28 -4.94 -14.01
N PHE A 345 -24.48 -5.84 -13.42
CA PHE A 345 -23.09 -6.05 -13.82
C PHE A 345 -22.96 -6.49 -15.28
N ILE A 346 -23.81 -7.45 -15.73
CA ILE A 346 -23.81 -7.90 -17.13
C ILE A 346 -24.08 -6.73 -18.08
N VAL A 347 -25.14 -5.93 -17.80
CA VAL A 347 -25.49 -4.77 -18.63
C VAL A 347 -24.35 -3.74 -18.63
N ALA A 348 -23.73 -3.49 -17.48
CA ALA A 348 -22.60 -2.55 -17.35
C ALA A 348 -21.36 -3.03 -18.10
N ILE A 349 -21.07 -4.33 -18.07
CA ILE A 349 -19.94 -4.94 -18.79
C ILE A 349 -20.17 -4.86 -20.30
N GLU A 350 -21.39 -5.19 -20.78
CA GLU A 350 -21.73 -5.08 -22.20
C GLU A 350 -21.55 -3.66 -22.70
N ALA A 351 -22.05 -2.68 -21.96
CA ALA A 351 -21.83 -1.27 -22.27
C ALA A 351 -20.34 -0.88 -22.26
N ALA A 352 -19.56 -1.41 -21.33
CA ALA A 352 -18.11 -1.15 -21.25
C ALA A 352 -17.33 -1.79 -22.41
N LEU A 353 -17.76 -2.97 -22.90
CA LEU A 353 -17.19 -3.61 -24.08
C LEU A 353 -17.45 -2.78 -25.35
N ASP A 354 -18.64 -2.16 -25.46
CA ASP A 354 -18.99 -1.27 -26.59
C ASP A 354 -18.15 0.03 -26.57
N VAL A 355 -17.79 0.55 -25.38
CA VAL A 355 -16.95 1.75 -25.23
C VAL A 355 -15.56 1.56 -25.83
N ASN A 356 -15.05 0.33 -25.91
CA ASN A 356 -13.78 0.03 -26.57
C ASN A 356 -13.78 0.36 -28.07
N ALA A 357 -14.92 0.57 -28.71
CA ALA A 357 -15.00 1.08 -30.07
C ALA A 357 -14.43 2.51 -30.22
N ASP A 358 -14.38 3.31 -29.12
CA ASP A 358 -13.71 4.62 -29.09
C ASP A 358 -12.74 4.70 -27.88
N ALA A 359 -11.73 3.83 -27.90
CA ALA A 359 -10.74 3.72 -26.83
C ALA A 359 -10.01 5.04 -26.59
N GLN A 360 -9.80 5.87 -27.62
CA GLN A 360 -9.10 7.14 -27.48
C GLN A 360 -9.93 8.15 -26.67
N ALA A 361 -11.22 8.26 -26.92
CA ALA A 361 -12.10 9.14 -26.14
C ALA A 361 -12.25 8.61 -24.70
N PHE A 362 -12.27 7.30 -24.51
CA PHE A 362 -12.26 6.73 -23.15
C PHE A 362 -11.01 7.13 -22.39
N VAL A 363 -9.82 6.95 -22.97
CA VAL A 363 -8.53 7.32 -22.34
C VAL A 363 -8.49 8.79 -21.96
N GLN A 364 -9.01 9.70 -22.81
CA GLN A 364 -9.08 11.12 -22.46
C GLN A 364 -9.97 11.40 -21.25
N ARG A 365 -11.11 10.70 -21.12
CA ARG A 365 -11.99 10.81 -19.94
C ARG A 365 -11.31 10.24 -18.70
N ALA A 366 -10.62 9.09 -18.82
CA ALA A 366 -9.86 8.48 -17.74
C ALA A 366 -8.74 9.40 -17.24
N ASP A 367 -7.97 10.00 -18.14
CA ASP A 367 -6.91 10.96 -17.79
C ASP A 367 -7.48 12.17 -17.04
N LYS A 368 -8.63 12.70 -17.48
CA LYS A 368 -9.33 13.77 -16.77
C LYS A 368 -9.79 13.36 -15.38
N ALA A 369 -10.30 12.14 -15.21
CA ALA A 369 -10.74 11.61 -13.92
C ALA A 369 -9.54 11.34 -12.97
N LEU A 370 -8.35 11.12 -13.52
CA LEU A 370 -7.10 10.92 -12.78
C LEU A 370 -6.31 12.20 -12.54
N ASP A 371 -6.77 13.36 -13.04
CA ASP A 371 -6.06 14.61 -12.83
C ASP A 371 -5.87 14.88 -11.33
N GLY A 372 -4.63 15.19 -10.96
CA GLY A 372 -4.27 15.41 -9.57
C GLY A 372 -4.03 14.15 -8.74
N LYS A 373 -4.39 12.96 -9.22
CA LYS A 373 -4.28 11.69 -8.47
C LYS A 373 -2.94 10.99 -8.78
N SER A 374 -1.91 11.29 -8.01
CA SER A 374 -0.63 10.57 -8.10
C SER A 374 -0.02 10.36 -6.71
N TRP A 375 0.70 9.25 -6.53
CA TRP A 375 1.40 8.99 -5.28
C TRP A 375 2.43 10.06 -4.92
N ASP A 376 3.06 10.70 -5.91
CA ASP A 376 4.00 11.80 -5.66
C ASP A 376 3.28 13.02 -5.07
N LYS A 377 2.10 13.40 -5.59
CA LYS A 377 1.28 14.48 -5.04
C LYS A 377 0.74 14.14 -3.66
N THR A 378 0.26 12.90 -3.46
CA THR A 378 -0.21 12.43 -2.14
C THR A 378 0.90 12.49 -1.11
N CYS A 379 2.11 11.97 -1.41
CA CYS A 379 3.24 12.01 -0.50
C CYS A 379 3.74 13.44 -0.24
N ALA A 380 3.72 14.32 -1.24
CA ALA A 380 4.04 15.73 -1.05
C ALA A 380 3.07 16.42 -0.07
N SER A 381 1.76 16.15 -0.23
CA SER A 381 0.74 16.68 0.70
C SER A 381 0.89 16.11 2.11
N MET A 382 1.16 14.80 2.25
CA MET A 382 1.44 14.20 3.56
C MET A 382 2.66 14.84 4.21
N LYS A 383 3.76 15.00 3.46
CA LYS A 383 4.99 15.63 3.94
C LYS A 383 4.76 17.06 4.43
N GLU A 384 4.03 17.86 3.67
CA GLU A 384 3.66 19.23 4.08
C GLU A 384 2.94 19.25 5.43
N ARG A 385 1.98 18.33 5.65
CA ARG A 385 1.25 18.20 6.92
C ARG A 385 2.16 17.79 8.07
N ILE A 386 3.09 16.87 7.84
CA ILE A 386 4.07 16.43 8.83
C ILE A 386 5.01 17.59 9.21
N GLU A 387 5.49 18.35 8.23
CA GLU A 387 6.43 19.46 8.45
C GLU A 387 5.81 20.63 9.22
N CYS A 388 4.50 20.82 9.19
CA CYS A 388 3.81 21.79 10.03
C CYS A 388 3.91 21.49 11.54
N HIS A 389 4.25 20.25 11.92
CA HIS A 389 4.40 19.79 13.30
C HIS A 389 5.87 19.58 13.72
N ARG A 390 6.83 19.85 12.82
CA ARG A 390 8.29 19.73 13.08
C ARG A 390 8.92 20.97 13.68
#